data_80ba25eaef02672f6c9749a0d2eb2446
#
_entry.id   80ba25eaef02672f6c9749a0d2eb2446
#
_cell.length_a   1.000
_cell.length_b   1.000
_cell.length_c   1.000
_cell.angle_alpha   90.00
_cell.angle_beta   90.00
_cell.angle_gamma   90.00
#
_symmetry.space_group_name_H-M   'P 1'
#
loop_
_entity.id
_entity.type
_entity.pdbx_description
1 polymer ?
#
loop_
_entity_poly.entity_id
_entity_poly.type
_entity_poly.pdbx_seq_one_letter_code
_entity_poly.pdbx_strand_id
1 'polypeptide(L)'
;MMLSKFFSLNEMTKSRTATRLGIDNQPTEFHIKRMTALCQNVLDPVREHYGVPFSPSSGYRDLDLNSAIGGAKGSQHVLGEAADIEVPGVSNYELAKWIEINLDYDQLILEFYNASE
;
A
#
# COMPACT_ATOMS: atom_id res chain seq x y z
N MET A 1 -12.74 -8.08 -5.83
CA MET A 1 -12.89 -6.83 -6.59
C MET A 1 -11.52 -6.27 -6.95
N MET A 2 -11.31 -5.99 -8.21
CA MET A 2 -10.06 -5.37 -8.68
C MET A 2 -10.16 -3.86 -8.57
N LEU A 3 -9.14 -3.22 -8.00
CA LEU A 3 -9.04 -1.76 -7.91
C LEU A 3 -8.31 -1.20 -9.12
N SER A 4 -7.45 -1.99 -9.73
CA SER A 4 -6.65 -1.60 -10.88
C SER A 4 -6.33 -2.83 -11.72
N LYS A 5 -5.45 -2.66 -12.71
CA LYS A 5 -5.07 -3.75 -13.60
C LYS A 5 -4.42 -4.92 -12.85
N PHE A 6 -3.61 -4.64 -11.83
CA PHE A 6 -2.81 -5.66 -11.14
C PHE A 6 -3.15 -5.87 -9.67
N PHE A 7 -3.94 -4.99 -9.05
CA PHE A 7 -4.14 -5.02 -7.60
C PHE A 7 -5.62 -5.10 -7.22
N SER A 8 -5.91 -5.99 -6.27
CA SER A 8 -7.27 -6.22 -5.79
C SER A 8 -7.50 -5.51 -4.46
N LEU A 9 -8.77 -5.31 -4.11
CA LEU A 9 -9.17 -4.79 -2.80
C LEU A 9 -8.64 -5.69 -1.68
N ASN A 10 -8.70 -7.00 -1.88
CA ASN A 10 -8.23 -7.95 -0.88
C ASN A 10 -6.75 -7.78 -0.59
N GLU A 11 -5.93 -7.57 -1.63
CA GLU A 11 -4.49 -7.32 -1.45
C GLU A 11 -4.22 -6.04 -0.66
N MET A 12 -5.04 -5.03 -0.85
CA MET A 12 -4.86 -3.72 -0.22
C MET A 12 -5.40 -3.66 1.20
N THR A 13 -6.16 -4.65 1.63
CA THR A 13 -6.78 -4.66 2.97
C THR A 13 -6.37 -5.86 3.82
N LYS A 14 -5.62 -6.81 3.28
CA LYS A 14 -5.21 -7.99 4.04
C LYS A 14 -4.28 -7.60 5.19
N SER A 15 -4.43 -8.28 6.32
CA SER A 15 -3.57 -8.08 7.48
C SER A 15 -3.62 -9.31 8.37
N ARG A 16 -2.45 -9.87 8.65
CA ARG A 16 -2.34 -10.99 9.59
C ARG A 16 -2.73 -10.57 11.01
N THR A 17 -2.35 -9.37 11.39
CA THR A 17 -2.69 -8.82 12.70
C THR A 17 -4.19 -8.64 12.86
N ALA A 18 -4.86 -8.09 11.85
CA ALA A 18 -6.31 -7.93 11.87
C ALA A 18 -7.01 -9.29 12.03
N THR A 19 -6.57 -10.28 11.26
CA THR A 19 -7.13 -11.64 11.34
C THR A 19 -6.93 -12.25 12.73
N ARG A 20 -5.73 -12.13 13.26
CA ARG A 20 -5.39 -12.70 14.59
C ARG A 20 -6.17 -12.04 15.72
N LEU A 21 -6.39 -10.74 15.64
CA LEU A 21 -7.08 -9.97 16.69
C LEU A 21 -8.58 -9.86 16.46
N GLY A 22 -9.10 -10.41 15.35
CA GLY A 22 -10.52 -10.33 15.03
C GLY A 22 -10.96 -8.91 14.64
N ILE A 23 -10.05 -8.09 14.12
CA ILE A 23 -10.37 -6.74 13.68
C ILE A 23 -10.90 -6.80 12.25
N ASP A 24 -12.04 -6.15 12.02
CA ASP A 24 -12.64 -6.06 10.70
C ASP A 24 -12.04 -4.85 9.97
N ASN A 25 -11.05 -5.11 9.13
CA ASN A 25 -10.32 -4.07 8.40
C ASN A 25 -11.04 -3.68 7.10
N GLN A 26 -12.33 -3.30 7.21
CA GLN A 26 -13.16 -2.97 6.05
C GLN A 26 -13.12 -1.48 5.74
N PRO A 27 -12.75 -1.10 4.50
CA PRO A 27 -12.73 0.30 4.09
C PRO A 27 -14.12 0.80 3.71
N THR A 28 -14.30 2.12 3.78
CA THR A 28 -15.48 2.79 3.21
C THR A 28 -15.22 3.09 1.74
N GLU A 29 -16.26 3.57 1.03
CA GLU A 29 -16.11 4.02 -0.37
C GLU A 29 -15.04 5.10 -0.52
N PHE A 30 -14.94 6.00 0.45
CA PHE A 30 -13.90 7.03 0.46
C PHE A 30 -12.49 6.40 0.41
N HIS A 31 -12.26 5.41 1.25
CA HIS A 31 -10.97 4.71 1.29
C HIS A 31 -10.71 3.91 0.02
N ILE A 32 -11.74 3.27 -0.53
CA ILE A 32 -11.62 2.51 -1.77
C ILE A 32 -11.23 3.41 -2.93
N LYS A 33 -11.79 4.61 -3.04
CA LYS A 33 -11.40 5.57 -4.07
C LYS A 33 -9.92 5.96 -3.95
N ARG A 34 -9.45 6.18 -2.73
CA ARG A 34 -8.05 6.53 -2.48
C ARG A 34 -7.11 5.39 -2.83
N MET A 35 -7.46 4.17 -2.43
CA MET A 35 -6.67 2.99 -2.78
C MET A 35 -6.66 2.74 -4.28
N THR A 36 -7.78 2.96 -4.96
CA THR A 36 -7.87 2.82 -6.41
C THR A 36 -6.91 3.78 -7.09
N ALA A 37 -6.89 5.05 -6.66
CA ALA A 37 -5.97 6.04 -7.20
C ALA A 37 -4.51 5.63 -6.96
N LEU A 38 -4.19 5.15 -5.76
CA LEU A 38 -2.84 4.66 -5.44
C LEU A 38 -2.43 3.51 -6.35
N CYS A 39 -3.32 2.53 -6.52
CA CYS A 39 -3.04 1.37 -7.37
C CYS A 39 -2.86 1.77 -8.84
N GLN A 40 -3.74 2.60 -9.37
CA GLN A 40 -3.70 2.97 -10.78
C GLN A 40 -2.56 3.92 -11.11
N ASN A 41 -2.25 4.86 -10.22
CA ASN A 41 -1.28 5.91 -10.49
C ASN A 41 0.15 5.58 -10.05
N VAL A 42 0.31 4.65 -9.13
CA VAL A 42 1.63 4.32 -8.57
C VAL A 42 1.95 2.84 -8.70
N LEU A 43 1.12 1.97 -8.14
CA LEU A 43 1.46 0.55 -8.06
C LEU A 43 1.45 -0.16 -9.42
N ASP A 44 0.45 0.11 -10.26
CA ASP A 44 0.41 -0.44 -11.61
C ASP A 44 1.61 -0.01 -12.46
N PRO A 45 1.98 1.29 -12.52
CA PRO A 45 3.19 1.70 -13.23
C PRO A 45 4.45 1.02 -12.73
N VAL A 46 4.61 0.85 -11.43
CA VAL A 46 5.75 0.13 -10.85
C VAL A 46 5.75 -1.33 -11.32
N ARG A 47 4.61 -1.97 -11.24
CA ARG A 47 4.46 -3.38 -11.67
C ARG A 47 4.79 -3.56 -13.15
N GLU A 48 4.34 -2.64 -13.99
CA GLU A 48 4.62 -2.68 -15.42
C GLU A 48 6.09 -2.42 -15.73
N HIS A 49 6.70 -1.45 -15.04
CA HIS A 49 8.09 -1.10 -15.29
C HIS A 49 9.05 -2.24 -14.95
N TYR A 50 8.90 -2.84 -13.77
CA TYR A 50 9.82 -3.88 -13.33
C TYR A 50 9.44 -5.27 -13.85
N GLY A 51 8.18 -5.46 -14.23
CA GLY A 51 7.72 -6.74 -14.79
C GLY A 51 7.70 -7.90 -13.80
N VAL A 52 7.78 -7.62 -12.50
CA VAL A 52 7.85 -8.62 -11.44
C VAL A 52 6.63 -8.52 -10.54
N PRO A 53 5.91 -9.61 -10.30
CA PRO A 53 4.77 -9.58 -9.38
C PRO A 53 5.18 -9.22 -7.95
N PHE A 54 4.41 -8.37 -7.32
CA PHE A 54 4.55 -8.07 -5.90
C PHE A 54 3.19 -7.71 -5.33
N SER A 55 3.07 -7.76 -4.00
CA SER A 55 1.87 -7.39 -3.29
C SER A 55 2.27 -6.51 -2.10
N PRO A 56 1.48 -5.48 -1.75
CA PRO A 56 1.80 -4.70 -0.57
C PRO A 56 1.81 -5.58 0.68
N SER A 57 2.79 -5.35 1.55
CA SER A 57 2.82 -5.99 2.87
C SER A 57 1.82 -5.33 3.82
N SER A 58 1.49 -4.06 3.58
CA SER A 58 0.46 -3.32 4.29
C SER A 58 -0.11 -2.26 3.36
N GLY A 59 -1.42 -2.21 3.26
CA GLY A 59 -2.14 -1.17 2.54
C GLY A 59 -3.03 -0.40 3.51
N TYR A 60 -4.35 -0.44 3.29
CA TYR A 60 -5.30 0.21 4.17
C TYR A 60 -5.30 -0.40 5.57
N ARG A 61 -5.39 0.47 6.58
CA ARG A 61 -5.58 0.09 7.98
C ARG A 61 -6.73 0.90 8.56
N ASP A 62 -7.71 0.24 9.17
CA ASP A 62 -8.70 0.97 9.94
C ASP A 62 -8.05 1.51 11.24
N LEU A 63 -8.77 2.35 11.97
CA LEU A 63 -8.23 2.99 13.17
C LEU A 63 -7.82 1.97 14.24
N ASP A 64 -8.62 0.93 14.43
CA ASP A 64 -8.34 -0.09 15.44
C ASP A 64 -7.09 -0.89 15.09
N LEU A 65 -6.95 -1.29 13.82
CA LEU A 65 -5.76 -2.00 13.37
C LEU A 65 -4.52 -1.13 13.49
N ASN A 66 -4.60 0.13 13.04
CA ASN A 66 -3.48 1.06 13.12
C ASN A 66 -3.01 1.24 14.56
N SER A 67 -3.94 1.36 15.49
CA SER A 67 -3.64 1.46 16.91
C SER A 67 -2.98 0.18 17.44
N ALA A 68 -3.50 -0.98 17.06
CA ALA A 68 -2.99 -2.28 17.51
C ALA A 68 -1.54 -2.54 17.11
N ILE A 69 -1.11 -2.06 15.95
CA ILE A 69 0.26 -2.24 15.47
C ILE A 69 1.19 -1.08 15.83
N GLY A 70 0.70 -0.10 16.60
CA GLY A 70 1.49 1.04 17.00
C GLY A 70 1.74 2.07 15.93
N GLY A 71 0.85 2.16 14.94
CA GLY A 71 0.96 3.13 13.86
C GLY A 71 0.68 4.56 14.35
N ALA A 72 1.23 5.54 13.65
CA ALA A 72 1.02 6.95 13.96
C ALA A 72 -0.45 7.34 13.78
N LYS A 73 -0.96 8.25 14.63
CA LYS A 73 -2.35 8.71 14.54
C LYS A 73 -2.70 9.31 13.19
N GLY A 74 -1.77 10.01 12.57
CA GLY A 74 -1.96 10.63 11.25
C GLY A 74 -1.49 9.77 10.09
N SER A 75 -1.39 8.46 10.26
CA SER A 75 -0.88 7.57 9.22
C SER A 75 -1.72 7.66 7.94
N GLN A 76 -1.05 7.78 6.81
CA GLN A 76 -1.70 7.76 5.50
C GLN A 76 -2.31 6.39 5.17
N HIS A 77 -1.89 5.32 5.83
CA HIS A 77 -2.53 4.01 5.71
C HIS A 77 -3.99 4.04 6.15
N VAL A 78 -4.33 4.85 7.14
CA VAL A 78 -5.70 5.00 7.62
C VAL A 78 -6.60 5.69 6.58
N LEU A 79 -6.01 6.49 5.71
CA LEU A 79 -6.73 7.17 4.63
C LEU A 79 -6.82 6.35 3.35
N GLY A 80 -6.12 5.22 3.26
CA GLY A 80 -6.02 4.45 2.03
C GLY A 80 -5.02 5.03 1.03
N GLU A 81 -4.12 5.90 1.48
CA GLU A 81 -3.20 6.65 0.62
C GLU A 81 -1.76 6.16 0.72
N ALA A 82 -1.50 5.08 1.44
CA ALA A 82 -0.16 4.54 1.60
C ALA A 82 -0.14 3.03 1.43
N ALA A 83 0.97 2.52 0.98
CA ALA A 83 1.24 1.10 0.90
C ALA A 83 2.71 0.84 1.19
N ASP A 84 2.98 -0.22 1.94
CA ASP A 84 4.34 -0.69 2.15
C ASP A 84 4.62 -1.72 1.06
N ILE A 85 5.57 -1.43 0.19
CA ILE A 85 5.88 -2.34 -0.92
C ILE A 85 7.37 -2.65 -0.98
N GLU A 86 7.65 -3.80 -1.57
CA GLU A 86 8.99 -4.25 -1.89
C GLU A 86 8.92 -5.01 -3.21
N VAL A 87 9.81 -4.70 -4.14
CA VAL A 87 9.84 -5.37 -5.44
C VAL A 87 11.01 -6.36 -5.44
N PRO A 88 10.76 -7.67 -5.62
CA PRO A 88 11.84 -8.66 -5.63
C PRO A 88 12.93 -8.31 -6.65
N GLY A 89 14.19 -8.34 -6.21
CA GLY A 89 15.33 -8.04 -7.06
C GLY A 89 15.63 -6.57 -7.26
N VAL A 90 14.85 -5.67 -6.66
CA VAL A 90 15.02 -4.22 -6.76
C VAL A 90 15.25 -3.66 -5.36
N SER A 91 16.30 -2.87 -5.17
CA SER A 91 16.54 -2.24 -3.87
C SER A 91 15.47 -1.18 -3.59
N ASN A 92 15.17 -0.95 -2.31
CA ASN A 92 14.21 0.08 -1.93
C ASN A 92 14.65 1.46 -2.39
N TYR A 93 15.95 1.73 -2.37
CA TYR A 93 16.52 2.98 -2.86
C TYR A 93 16.23 3.18 -4.36
N GLU A 94 16.48 2.15 -5.17
CA GLU A 94 16.23 2.21 -6.61
C GLU A 94 14.75 2.41 -6.91
N LEU A 95 13.89 1.68 -6.19
CA LEU A 95 12.44 1.80 -6.32
C LEU A 95 11.96 3.21 -6.00
N ALA A 96 12.43 3.77 -4.88
CA ALA A 96 12.07 5.14 -4.48
C ALA A 96 12.51 6.17 -5.52
N LYS A 97 13.72 6.00 -6.05
CA LYS A 97 14.24 6.89 -7.10
C LYS A 97 13.40 6.83 -8.36
N TRP A 98 13.05 5.63 -8.79
CA TRP A 98 12.24 5.48 -10.00
C TRP A 98 10.87 6.15 -9.85
N ILE A 99 10.23 5.96 -8.70
CA ILE A 99 8.93 6.56 -8.40
C ILE A 99 9.04 8.07 -8.38
N GLU A 100 10.05 8.61 -7.70
CA GLU A 100 10.25 10.05 -7.58
C GLU A 100 10.44 10.72 -8.96
N ILE A 101 11.17 10.07 -9.85
CA ILE A 101 11.49 10.62 -11.16
C ILE A 101 10.34 10.48 -12.16
N ASN A 102 9.62 9.37 -12.11
CA ASN A 102 8.70 8.98 -13.18
C ASN A 102 7.22 9.17 -12.86
N LEU A 103 6.85 9.29 -11.59
CA LEU A 103 5.46 9.35 -11.18
C LEU A 103 5.13 10.66 -10.47
N ASP A 104 3.92 11.17 -10.74
CA ASP A 104 3.38 12.33 -10.06
C ASP A 104 2.44 11.83 -8.97
N TYR A 105 2.85 11.97 -7.70
CA TYR A 105 2.11 11.41 -6.58
C TYR A 105 2.16 12.31 -5.33
N ASP A 106 2.13 13.62 -5.51
CA ASP A 106 2.25 14.58 -4.39
C ASP A 106 1.18 14.39 -3.30
N GLN A 107 0.10 13.69 -3.60
CA GLN A 107 -0.95 13.37 -2.63
C GLN A 107 -0.86 11.93 -2.10
N LEU A 108 0.09 11.13 -2.61
CA LEU A 108 0.21 9.71 -2.29
C LEU A 108 1.55 9.43 -1.63
N ILE A 109 1.53 8.62 -0.58
CA ILE A 109 2.73 8.25 0.16
C ILE A 109 2.98 6.75 0.00
N LEU A 110 4.21 6.41 -0.38
CA LEU A 110 4.70 5.04 -0.34
C LEU A 110 5.69 4.91 0.79
N GLU A 111 5.49 3.90 1.61
CA GLU A 111 6.45 3.52 2.63
C GLU A 111 7.15 2.26 2.14
N PHE A 112 8.47 2.22 2.26
CA PHE A 112 9.26 1.13 1.75
C PHE A 112 9.68 0.23 2.89
N TYR A 113 9.28 -1.03 2.81
CA TYR A 113 9.70 -2.02 3.77
C TYR A 113 11.20 -2.26 3.65
N ASN A 114 11.89 -2.28 4.78
CA ASN A 114 13.29 -2.62 4.84
C ASN A 114 13.43 -3.87 5.70
N ALA A 115 13.83 -4.97 5.07
CA ALA A 115 13.94 -6.26 5.75
C ALA A 115 14.97 -6.28 6.87
N SER A 116 15.87 -5.31 6.92
CA SER A 116 16.86 -5.20 7.99
C SER A 116 16.33 -4.50 9.24
N GLU A 117 15.16 -3.95 9.17
CA GLU A 117 14.48 -3.35 10.31
C GLU A 117 13.69 -4.42 11.11
#